data_9e9d4006385198c250ffa2c99a90c4ab
#
_entry.id   9e9d4006385198c250ffa2c99a90c4ab
#
_cell.length_a   1.000
_cell.length_b   1.000
_cell.length_c   1.000
_cell.angle_alpha   90.00
_cell.angle_beta   90.00
_cell.angle_gamma   90.00
#
_symmetry.space_group_name_H-M   'P 1'
#
loop_
_entity.id
_entity.type
_entity.pdbx_description
1 polymer ?
#
loop_
_entity_poly.entity_id
_entity_poly.type
_entity_poly.pdbx_seq_one_letter_code
_entity_poly.pdbx_strand_id
1 'polypeptide(L)'
;MSTTTSSPLAAVTVPPPVPDVEIVVPVHNEEASLERSLLRLYAYLSADFPFTWRVTVVDNASTDATFPIAARLAHRLAGVRAVHLDGKGRGGALRTVWSASDARVLAYMDVDLSTDLAALPPLVAPLLSGHSDLAIGSRLSRSANVVRGPRREMISRCYNVVLRATLATRFSDAQCGFKAIRADRARDLLPLVEDTGWFFDTELLVIAERAGLRIH
;
A
#
# COMPACT_ATOMS: atom_id res chain seq x y z
N MET A 1 37.31 45.21 -27.46
CA MET A 1 36.49 44.04 -27.73
C MET A 1 36.19 43.35 -26.38
N SER A 2 35.03 43.62 -25.78
CA SER A 2 34.66 43.07 -24.49
C SER A 2 33.78 41.85 -24.75
N THR A 3 34.26 40.67 -24.36
CA THR A 3 33.50 39.41 -24.44
C THR A 3 32.61 39.28 -23.19
N THR A 4 31.32 39.45 -23.38
CA THR A 4 30.34 39.21 -22.33
C THR A 4 30.10 37.70 -22.19
N THR A 5 30.61 37.10 -21.13
CA THR A 5 30.36 35.69 -20.78
C THR A 5 29.01 35.62 -20.11
N SER A 6 27.99 35.09 -20.81
CA SER A 6 26.69 34.81 -20.23
C SER A 6 26.78 33.50 -19.40
N SER A 7 26.57 33.62 -18.10
CA SER A 7 26.46 32.47 -17.19
C SER A 7 25.17 31.66 -17.51
N PRO A 8 25.22 30.33 -17.63
CA PRO A 8 24.02 29.55 -17.85
C PRO A 8 23.13 29.62 -16.62
N LEU A 9 21.85 29.97 -16.81
CA LEU A 9 20.80 29.91 -15.79
C LEU A 9 20.73 28.48 -15.29
N ALA A 10 20.96 28.29 -13.98
CA ALA A 10 20.74 27.01 -13.32
C ALA A 10 19.26 26.63 -13.44
N ALA A 11 18.98 25.48 -14.03
CA ALA A 11 17.63 24.95 -14.11
C ALA A 11 17.10 24.73 -12.70
N VAL A 12 16.07 25.47 -12.31
CA VAL A 12 15.33 25.24 -11.06
C VAL A 12 14.57 23.93 -11.23
N THR A 13 15.09 22.84 -10.68
CA THR A 13 14.37 21.58 -10.60
C THR A 13 13.26 21.73 -9.57
N VAL A 14 12.03 21.95 -10.03
CA VAL A 14 10.84 21.86 -9.17
C VAL A 14 10.74 20.42 -8.70
N PRO A 15 10.72 20.16 -7.37
CA PRO A 15 10.53 18.81 -6.88
C PRO A 15 9.18 18.26 -7.41
N PRO A 16 9.10 16.95 -7.71
CA PRO A 16 7.85 16.35 -8.19
C PRO A 16 6.75 16.60 -7.15
N PRO A 17 5.52 16.88 -7.60
CA PRO A 17 4.42 17.17 -6.69
C PRO A 17 4.21 15.99 -5.74
N VAL A 18 3.89 16.29 -4.48
CA VAL A 18 3.54 15.30 -3.45
C VAL A 18 2.32 14.53 -3.92
N PRO A 19 2.36 13.19 -4.04
CA PRO A 19 1.22 12.42 -4.51
C PRO A 19 0.10 12.41 -3.46
N ASP A 20 -1.14 12.35 -3.93
CA ASP A 20 -2.29 12.13 -3.03
C ASP A 20 -2.21 10.75 -2.38
N VAL A 21 -1.84 9.73 -3.16
CA VAL A 21 -1.82 8.33 -2.71
C VAL A 21 -0.49 7.66 -3.06
N GLU A 22 0.13 7.02 -2.08
CA GLU A 22 1.19 6.05 -2.32
C GLU A 22 0.66 4.63 -2.13
N ILE A 23 0.75 3.82 -3.19
CA ILE A 23 0.32 2.43 -3.19
C ILE A 23 1.55 1.55 -3.04
N VAL A 24 1.67 0.88 -1.91
CA VAL A 24 2.77 -0.04 -1.63
C VAL A 24 2.38 -1.46 -2.05
N VAL A 25 3.25 -2.11 -2.80
CA VAL A 25 3.08 -3.51 -3.24
C VAL A 25 4.25 -4.32 -2.68
N PRO A 26 4.06 -4.97 -1.50
CA PRO A 26 5.09 -5.83 -0.94
C PRO A 26 5.17 -7.15 -1.74
N VAL A 27 6.40 -7.55 -2.09
CA VAL A 27 6.66 -8.76 -2.89
C VAL A 27 7.74 -9.63 -2.26
N HIS A 28 7.65 -10.95 -2.45
CA HIS A 28 8.68 -11.91 -2.09
C HIS A 28 8.61 -13.13 -2.99
N ASN A 29 9.62 -13.34 -3.85
CA ASN A 29 9.70 -14.42 -4.83
C ASN A 29 8.48 -14.44 -5.78
N GLU A 30 8.24 -13.32 -6.45
CA GLU A 30 7.10 -13.09 -7.35
C GLU A 30 7.53 -12.83 -8.80
N GLU A 31 8.69 -13.37 -9.22
CA GLU A 31 9.22 -13.15 -10.57
C GLU A 31 8.24 -13.52 -11.70
N ALA A 32 7.41 -14.55 -11.48
CA ALA A 32 6.45 -15.02 -12.47
C ALA A 32 5.22 -14.12 -12.64
N SER A 33 4.84 -13.36 -11.61
CA SER A 33 3.59 -12.59 -11.55
C SER A 33 3.78 -11.08 -11.61
N LEU A 34 4.89 -10.58 -11.06
CA LEU A 34 5.12 -9.15 -10.78
C LEU A 34 4.98 -8.26 -12.01
N GLU A 35 5.63 -8.58 -13.13
CA GLU A 35 5.62 -7.71 -14.32
C GLU A 35 4.19 -7.52 -14.85
N ARG A 36 3.45 -8.61 -15.02
CA ARG A 36 2.06 -8.56 -15.50
C ARG A 36 1.15 -7.78 -14.56
N SER A 37 1.27 -8.02 -13.26
CA SER A 37 0.45 -7.37 -12.24
C SER A 37 0.74 -5.88 -12.16
N LEU A 38 2.03 -5.50 -12.15
CA LEU A 38 2.42 -4.09 -12.08
C LEU A 38 2.03 -3.31 -13.33
N LEU A 39 2.15 -3.90 -14.52
CA LEU A 39 1.69 -3.26 -15.76
C LEU A 39 0.17 -3.06 -15.77
N ARG A 40 -0.60 -4.03 -15.26
CA ARG A 40 -2.06 -3.90 -15.14
C ARG A 40 -2.44 -2.79 -14.14
N LEU A 41 -1.79 -2.74 -12.98
CA LEU A 41 -1.99 -1.69 -11.99
C LEU A 41 -1.65 -0.31 -12.58
N TYR A 42 -0.49 -0.19 -13.23
CA TYR A 42 -0.03 1.04 -13.88
C TYR A 42 -1.02 1.56 -14.93
N ALA A 43 -1.50 0.67 -15.80
CA ALA A 43 -2.47 1.02 -16.83
C ALA A 43 -3.77 1.58 -16.21
N TYR A 44 -4.30 0.91 -15.18
CA TYR A 44 -5.48 1.38 -14.47
C TYR A 44 -5.25 2.75 -13.81
N LEU A 45 -4.15 2.91 -13.07
CA LEU A 45 -3.85 4.17 -12.38
C LEU A 45 -3.65 5.34 -13.34
N SER A 46 -3.10 5.06 -14.51
CA SER A 46 -2.84 6.10 -15.53
C SER A 46 -4.10 6.51 -16.30
N ALA A 47 -5.08 5.62 -16.46
CA ALA A 47 -6.28 5.86 -17.27
C ALA A 47 -7.50 6.28 -16.43
N ASP A 48 -7.71 5.61 -15.28
CA ASP A 48 -9.00 5.64 -14.59
C ASP A 48 -8.94 6.14 -13.14
N PHE A 49 -7.74 6.28 -12.56
CA PHE A 49 -7.62 6.70 -11.17
C PHE A 49 -7.61 8.23 -11.03
N PRO A 50 -8.55 8.84 -10.26
CA PRO A 50 -8.78 10.29 -10.28
C PRO A 50 -7.84 11.12 -9.41
N PHE A 51 -6.90 10.48 -8.70
CA PHE A 51 -5.99 11.14 -7.78
C PHE A 51 -4.54 11.03 -8.27
N THR A 52 -3.67 11.92 -7.84
CA THR A 52 -2.22 11.79 -8.09
C THR A 52 -1.67 10.61 -7.28
N TRP A 53 -0.80 9.82 -7.90
CA TRP A 53 -0.37 8.57 -7.30
C TRP A 53 1.13 8.29 -7.47
N ARG A 54 1.62 7.42 -6.62
CA ARG A 54 2.91 6.77 -6.69
C ARG A 54 2.74 5.29 -6.33
N VAL A 55 3.41 4.41 -7.04
CA VAL A 55 3.50 2.99 -6.69
C VAL A 55 4.90 2.69 -6.19
N THR A 56 5.01 2.05 -5.02
CA THR A 56 6.30 1.58 -4.49
C THR A 56 6.24 0.06 -4.34
N VAL A 57 6.98 -0.63 -5.20
CA VAL A 57 7.21 -2.08 -5.07
C VAL A 57 8.29 -2.30 -4.02
N VAL A 58 7.97 -3.04 -2.97
CA VAL A 58 8.92 -3.34 -1.89
C VAL A 58 9.27 -4.81 -1.92
N ASP A 59 10.47 -5.10 -2.31
CA ASP A 59 11.01 -6.46 -2.33
C ASP A 59 11.50 -6.86 -0.94
N ASN A 60 10.91 -7.92 -0.40
CA ASN A 60 11.14 -8.47 0.93
C ASN A 60 12.17 -9.61 0.89
N ALA A 61 13.44 -9.30 0.58
CA ALA A 61 14.51 -10.29 0.53
C ALA A 61 14.20 -11.46 -0.43
N SER A 62 13.77 -11.16 -1.66
CA SER A 62 13.59 -12.18 -2.70
C SER A 62 14.93 -12.78 -3.11
N THR A 63 14.91 -14.05 -3.47
CA THR A 63 16.07 -14.81 -3.92
C THR A 63 16.04 -15.13 -5.41
N ASP A 64 14.95 -14.76 -6.08
CA ASP A 64 14.71 -14.92 -7.52
C ASP A 64 14.88 -13.58 -8.28
N ALA A 65 14.37 -13.46 -9.50
CA ALA A 65 14.48 -12.26 -10.31
C ALA A 65 13.46 -11.14 -9.94
N THR A 66 12.74 -11.25 -8.83
CA THR A 66 11.70 -10.27 -8.42
C THR A 66 12.25 -8.85 -8.36
N PHE A 67 13.34 -8.60 -7.61
CA PHE A 67 13.89 -7.24 -7.48
C PHE A 67 14.46 -6.69 -8.80
N PRO A 68 15.24 -7.43 -9.59
CA PRO A 68 15.64 -7.01 -10.94
C PRO A 68 14.47 -6.59 -11.85
N ILE A 69 13.35 -7.33 -11.79
CA ILE A 69 12.12 -6.98 -12.52
C ILE A 69 11.53 -5.67 -12.00
N ALA A 70 11.38 -5.53 -10.67
CA ALA A 70 10.87 -4.31 -10.06
C ALA A 70 11.70 -3.08 -10.42
N ALA A 71 13.03 -3.16 -10.31
CA ALA A 71 13.95 -2.09 -10.65
C ALA A 71 13.86 -1.68 -12.12
N ARG A 72 13.82 -2.66 -13.04
CA ARG A 72 13.63 -2.41 -14.48
C ARG A 72 12.32 -1.67 -14.76
N LEU A 73 11.22 -2.07 -14.13
CA LEU A 73 9.92 -1.42 -14.31
C LEU A 73 9.89 -0.02 -13.70
N ALA A 74 10.51 0.20 -12.55
CA ALA A 74 10.64 1.52 -11.95
C ALA A 74 11.40 2.52 -12.84
N HIS A 75 12.39 2.06 -13.61
CA HIS A 75 13.07 2.90 -14.61
C HIS A 75 12.22 3.23 -15.84
N ARG A 76 11.25 2.40 -16.18
CA ARG A 76 10.43 2.53 -17.40
C ARG A 76 9.10 3.25 -17.16
N LEU A 77 8.55 3.18 -15.95
CA LEU A 77 7.21 3.63 -15.61
C LEU A 77 7.27 4.84 -14.68
N ALA A 78 6.81 5.99 -15.16
CA ALA A 78 6.78 7.20 -14.34
C ALA A 78 5.87 6.99 -13.11
N GLY A 79 6.30 7.47 -11.94
CA GLY A 79 5.54 7.29 -10.69
C GLY A 79 5.69 5.92 -10.04
N VAL A 80 6.51 5.02 -10.60
CA VAL A 80 6.84 3.72 -9.99
C VAL A 80 8.22 3.76 -9.35
N ARG A 81 8.36 3.20 -8.15
CA ARG A 81 9.61 3.03 -7.40
C ARG A 81 9.81 1.57 -7.01
N ALA A 82 11.05 1.16 -6.85
CA ALA A 82 11.42 -0.15 -6.33
C ALA A 82 12.36 0.04 -5.12
N VAL A 83 12.08 -0.67 -4.04
CA VAL A 83 12.88 -0.70 -2.81
C VAL A 83 13.21 -2.14 -2.49
N HIS A 84 14.47 -2.44 -2.16
CA HIS A 84 14.90 -3.75 -1.68
C HIS A 84 15.14 -3.70 -0.17
N LEU A 85 14.72 -4.74 0.52
CA LEU A 85 14.98 -4.94 1.94
C LEU A 85 15.65 -6.28 2.15
N ASP A 86 16.72 -6.31 2.95
CA ASP A 86 17.47 -7.53 3.26
C ASP A 86 16.71 -8.49 4.20
N GLY A 87 15.72 -7.98 4.92
CA GLY A 87 14.93 -8.73 5.90
C GLY A 87 13.55 -9.11 5.38
N LYS A 88 13.09 -10.32 5.71
CA LYS A 88 11.72 -10.77 5.46
C LYS A 88 10.76 -10.16 6.46
N GLY A 89 9.58 -9.78 5.99
CA GLY A 89 8.52 -9.29 6.84
C GLY A 89 7.64 -8.27 6.15
N ARG A 90 6.40 -8.67 5.82
CA ARG A 90 5.43 -7.80 5.15
C ARG A 90 5.15 -6.53 5.93
N GLY A 91 4.96 -6.65 7.25
CA GLY A 91 4.76 -5.49 8.13
C GLY A 91 5.97 -4.57 8.18
N GLY A 92 7.18 -5.15 8.23
CA GLY A 92 8.44 -4.38 8.16
C GLY A 92 8.58 -3.59 6.86
N ALA A 93 8.20 -4.21 5.73
CA ALA A 93 8.19 -3.55 4.43
C ALA A 93 7.24 -2.35 4.38
N LEU A 94 6.00 -2.54 4.84
CA LEU A 94 5.00 -1.48 4.90
C LEU A 94 5.46 -0.35 5.83
N ARG A 95 5.96 -0.67 7.01
CA ARG A 95 6.50 0.30 7.97
C ARG A 95 7.62 1.14 7.36
N THR A 96 8.58 0.51 6.69
CA THR A 96 9.72 1.20 6.08
C THR A 96 9.27 2.23 5.06
N VAL A 97 8.39 1.85 4.14
CA VAL A 97 7.93 2.76 3.08
C VAL A 97 7.00 3.82 3.65
N TRP A 98 6.03 3.44 4.48
CA TRP A 98 5.05 4.38 5.03
C TRP A 98 5.69 5.44 5.92
N SER A 99 6.72 5.09 6.71
CA SER A 99 7.45 6.05 7.54
C SER A 99 8.25 7.07 6.73
N ALA A 100 8.69 6.70 5.53
CA ALA A 100 9.47 7.56 4.64
C ALA A 100 8.60 8.32 3.61
N SER A 101 7.30 8.04 3.56
CA SER A 101 6.39 8.59 2.56
C SER A 101 6.00 10.04 2.87
N ASP A 102 5.94 10.85 1.81
CA ASP A 102 5.41 12.21 1.80
C ASP A 102 3.94 12.29 1.30
N ALA A 103 3.36 11.17 0.82
CA ALA A 103 1.99 11.11 0.34
C ALA A 103 0.95 11.46 1.43
N ARG A 104 -0.24 11.89 1.02
CA ARG A 104 -1.35 12.22 1.94
C ARG A 104 -2.04 10.95 2.48
N VAL A 105 -2.17 9.94 1.63
CA VAL A 105 -2.77 8.64 1.94
C VAL A 105 -1.79 7.52 1.55
N LEU A 106 -1.62 6.58 2.45
CA LEU A 106 -0.78 5.40 2.29
C LEU A 106 -1.69 4.19 2.11
N ALA A 107 -1.60 3.55 0.97
CA ALA A 107 -2.35 2.34 0.67
C ALA A 107 -1.39 1.17 0.46
N TYR A 108 -1.87 -0.06 0.60
CA TYR A 108 -1.16 -1.22 0.10
C TYR A 108 -2.11 -2.23 -0.52
N MET A 109 -1.56 -3.05 -1.41
CA MET A 109 -2.27 -4.16 -2.02
C MET A 109 -1.34 -5.31 -2.33
N ASP A 110 -1.90 -6.52 -2.34
CA ASP A 110 -1.16 -7.73 -2.71
C ASP A 110 -0.86 -7.72 -4.23
N VAL A 111 0.30 -8.25 -4.62
CA VAL A 111 0.78 -8.24 -6.01
C VAL A 111 -0.10 -9.07 -6.97
N ASP A 112 -0.84 -10.06 -6.45
CA ASP A 112 -1.73 -10.90 -7.24
C ASP A 112 -2.97 -10.16 -7.77
N LEU A 113 -3.17 -8.90 -7.34
CA LEU A 113 -4.32 -8.06 -7.69
C LEU A 113 -5.65 -8.81 -7.51
N SER A 114 -5.75 -9.59 -6.43
CA SER A 114 -6.96 -10.36 -6.09
C SER A 114 -8.16 -9.48 -5.76
N THR A 115 -7.95 -8.19 -5.56
CA THR A 115 -8.99 -7.17 -5.38
C THR A 115 -9.19 -6.40 -6.68
N ASP A 116 -10.44 -6.07 -7.00
CA ASP A 116 -10.76 -5.23 -8.15
C ASP A 116 -10.12 -3.85 -7.99
N LEU A 117 -9.38 -3.41 -9.01
CA LEU A 117 -8.72 -2.10 -9.01
C LEU A 117 -9.73 -0.94 -8.93
N ALA A 118 -10.94 -1.12 -9.44
CA ALA A 118 -12.03 -0.15 -9.32
C ALA A 118 -12.44 0.11 -7.84
N ALA A 119 -11.99 -0.71 -6.91
CA ALA A 119 -12.18 -0.48 -5.49
C ALA A 119 -11.16 0.50 -4.87
N LEU A 120 -10.09 0.87 -5.58
CA LEU A 120 -9.10 1.84 -5.08
C LEU A 120 -9.69 3.24 -4.82
N PRO A 121 -10.42 3.88 -5.76
CA PRO A 121 -11.00 5.20 -5.50
C PRO A 121 -11.93 5.22 -4.27
N PRO A 122 -12.91 4.32 -4.10
CA PRO A 122 -13.75 4.31 -2.91
C PRO A 122 -12.98 3.98 -1.61
N LEU A 123 -11.85 3.27 -1.68
CA LEU A 123 -10.99 3.03 -0.52
C LEU A 123 -10.32 4.31 -0.03
N VAL A 124 -9.79 5.13 -0.95
CA VAL A 124 -8.94 6.28 -0.59
C VAL A 124 -9.69 7.61 -0.48
N ALA A 125 -10.81 7.79 -1.20
CA ALA A 125 -11.57 9.03 -1.21
C ALA A 125 -12.05 9.47 0.19
N PRO A 126 -12.57 8.59 1.08
CA PRO A 126 -12.93 8.96 2.44
C PRO A 126 -11.76 9.45 3.28
N LEU A 127 -10.55 8.97 2.99
CA LEU A 127 -9.32 9.38 3.68
C LEU A 127 -8.82 10.74 3.19
N LEU A 128 -8.84 10.96 1.88
CA LEU A 128 -8.46 12.23 1.26
C LEU A 128 -9.39 13.37 1.66
N SER A 129 -10.68 13.08 1.80
CA SER A 129 -11.70 14.06 2.27
C SER A 129 -11.67 14.29 3.78
N GLY A 130 -10.93 13.48 4.56
CA GLY A 130 -10.91 13.56 6.02
C GLY A 130 -12.14 12.95 6.71
N HIS A 131 -13.04 12.29 5.98
CA HIS A 131 -14.20 11.60 6.56
C HIS A 131 -13.77 10.42 7.43
N SER A 132 -12.76 9.65 7.00
CA SER A 132 -12.23 8.50 7.71
C SER A 132 -10.71 8.61 7.90
N ASP A 133 -10.16 7.86 8.83
CA ASP A 133 -8.74 7.88 9.17
C ASP A 133 -8.02 6.63 8.64
N LEU A 134 -8.74 5.50 8.51
CA LEU A 134 -8.28 4.24 7.96
C LEU A 134 -9.40 3.59 7.16
N ALA A 135 -9.07 2.86 6.10
CA ALA A 135 -10.04 2.12 5.29
C ALA A 135 -9.54 0.70 5.01
N ILE A 136 -10.47 -0.26 5.02
CA ILE A 136 -10.21 -1.68 4.79
C ILE A 136 -11.08 -2.14 3.62
N GLY A 137 -10.45 -2.69 2.59
CA GLY A 137 -11.22 -3.40 1.57
C GLY A 137 -11.78 -4.69 2.13
N SER A 138 -13.10 -4.85 2.09
CA SER A 138 -13.73 -6.07 2.55
C SER A 138 -13.77 -7.12 1.44
N ARG A 139 -13.00 -8.18 1.61
CA ARG A 139 -13.08 -9.39 0.74
C ARG A 139 -14.31 -10.25 1.09
N LEU A 140 -14.97 -9.98 2.23
CA LEU A 140 -16.15 -10.66 2.71
C LEU A 140 -17.44 -9.93 2.31
N SER A 141 -17.34 -8.79 1.63
CA SER A 141 -18.47 -8.05 1.07
C SER A 141 -19.17 -8.87 -0.02
N ARG A 142 -20.50 -8.83 -0.05
CA ARG A 142 -21.33 -9.53 -1.06
C ARG A 142 -21.03 -9.11 -2.51
N SER A 143 -20.36 -7.99 -2.72
CA SER A 143 -19.94 -7.48 -4.02
C SER A 143 -18.52 -7.88 -4.42
N ALA A 144 -17.74 -8.52 -3.52
CA ALA A 144 -16.37 -8.93 -3.81
C ALA A 144 -16.36 -10.19 -4.70
N ASN A 145 -15.93 -10.05 -5.95
CA ASN A 145 -15.78 -11.15 -6.91
C ASN A 145 -14.47 -11.94 -6.65
N VAL A 146 -14.34 -12.53 -5.47
CA VAL A 146 -13.12 -13.28 -5.06
C VAL A 146 -13.40 -14.77 -5.10
N VAL A 147 -12.79 -15.49 -6.01
CA VAL A 147 -12.81 -16.97 -6.06
C VAL A 147 -11.85 -17.51 -5.01
N ARG A 148 -12.37 -17.96 -3.88
CA ARG A 148 -11.59 -18.59 -2.79
C ARG A 148 -12.01 -20.02 -2.55
N GLY A 149 -11.03 -20.86 -2.18
CA GLY A 149 -11.33 -22.19 -1.65
C GLY A 149 -12.05 -22.07 -0.28
N PRO A 150 -13.08 -22.91 -0.03
CA PRO A 150 -13.94 -22.81 1.18
C PRO A 150 -13.17 -22.91 2.50
N ARG A 151 -12.03 -23.60 2.52
CA ARG A 151 -11.18 -23.73 3.70
C ARG A 151 -10.53 -22.38 4.11
N ARG A 152 -10.04 -21.58 3.16
CA ARG A 152 -9.44 -20.27 3.45
C ARG A 152 -10.47 -19.27 3.96
N GLU A 153 -11.67 -19.31 3.42
CA GLU A 153 -12.77 -18.46 3.88
C GLU A 153 -13.16 -18.81 5.32
N MET A 154 -13.28 -20.10 5.64
CA MET A 154 -13.62 -20.57 6.99
C MET A 154 -12.55 -20.13 8.01
N ILE A 155 -11.26 -20.30 7.70
CA ILE A 155 -10.15 -19.87 8.57
C ILE A 155 -10.22 -18.37 8.82
N SER A 156 -10.41 -17.56 7.77
CA SER A 156 -10.52 -16.10 7.90
C SER A 156 -11.73 -15.70 8.77
N ARG A 157 -12.87 -16.34 8.61
CA ARG A 157 -14.07 -16.10 9.46
C ARG A 157 -13.81 -16.47 10.91
N CYS A 158 -13.25 -17.66 11.17
CA CYS A 158 -12.89 -18.09 12.54
C CYS A 158 -11.90 -17.11 13.19
N TYR A 159 -10.88 -16.68 12.46
CA TYR A 159 -9.91 -15.70 12.93
C TYR A 159 -10.58 -14.39 13.36
N ASN A 160 -11.44 -13.82 12.53
CA ASN A 160 -12.16 -12.59 12.86
C ASN A 160 -13.14 -12.78 14.04
N VAL A 161 -13.74 -13.96 14.19
CA VAL A 161 -14.59 -14.29 15.37
C VAL A 161 -13.74 -14.31 16.64
N VAL A 162 -12.55 -14.94 16.62
CA VAL A 162 -11.64 -14.96 17.76
C VAL A 162 -11.21 -13.53 18.12
N LEU A 163 -10.83 -12.70 17.15
CA LEU A 163 -10.45 -11.31 17.40
C LEU A 163 -11.59 -10.50 18.06
N ARG A 164 -12.82 -10.67 17.57
CA ARG A 164 -13.99 -10.01 18.18
C ARG A 164 -14.24 -10.47 19.60
N ALA A 165 -14.13 -11.77 19.86
CA ALA A 165 -14.39 -12.34 21.18
C ALA A 165 -13.31 -11.97 22.21
N THR A 166 -12.04 -11.87 21.78
CA THR A 166 -10.89 -11.63 22.69
C THR A 166 -10.52 -10.15 22.81
N LEU A 167 -10.63 -9.40 21.72
CA LEU A 167 -10.18 -7.99 21.65
C LEU A 167 -11.34 -6.99 21.49
N ALA A 168 -12.60 -7.48 21.45
CA ALA A 168 -13.82 -6.69 21.26
C ALA A 168 -13.77 -5.77 20.01
N THR A 169 -13.10 -6.23 18.95
CA THR A 169 -12.90 -5.45 17.71
C THR A 169 -14.19 -5.34 16.88
N ARG A 170 -14.36 -4.24 16.16
CA ARG A 170 -15.54 -3.97 15.31
C ARG A 170 -15.28 -4.20 13.84
N PHE A 171 -14.03 -4.17 13.39
CA PHE A 171 -13.68 -4.40 11.99
C PHE A 171 -13.98 -5.83 11.53
N SER A 172 -14.26 -6.01 10.23
CA SER A 172 -14.77 -7.26 9.67
C SER A 172 -13.73 -8.17 9.03
N ASP A 173 -12.60 -7.64 8.52
CA ASP A 173 -11.56 -8.41 7.81
C ASP A 173 -10.16 -7.87 8.11
N ALA A 174 -9.58 -8.34 9.24
CA ALA A 174 -8.26 -7.94 9.68
C ALA A 174 -7.15 -8.27 8.66
N GLN A 175 -7.29 -9.37 7.92
CA GLN A 175 -6.26 -9.91 7.04
C GLN A 175 -6.45 -9.54 5.56
N CYS A 176 -7.35 -8.60 5.23
CA CYS A 176 -7.49 -8.12 3.87
C CYS A 176 -6.20 -7.44 3.41
N GLY A 177 -5.58 -7.93 2.34
CA GLY A 177 -4.38 -7.33 1.71
C GLY A 177 -4.72 -6.11 0.85
N PHE A 178 -5.70 -5.32 1.28
CA PHE A 178 -6.13 -4.10 0.60
C PHE A 178 -6.63 -3.09 1.62
N LYS A 179 -5.76 -2.18 2.01
CA LYS A 179 -6.01 -1.19 3.06
C LYS A 179 -5.39 0.15 2.72
N ALA A 180 -5.91 1.19 3.33
CA ALA A 180 -5.33 2.52 3.25
C ALA A 180 -5.45 3.24 4.60
N ILE A 181 -4.52 4.14 4.88
CA ILE A 181 -4.47 4.96 6.08
C ILE A 181 -4.01 6.37 5.72
N ARG A 182 -4.52 7.37 6.40
CA ARG A 182 -3.99 8.73 6.30
C ARG A 182 -2.54 8.77 6.81
N ALA A 183 -1.69 9.49 6.11
CA ALA A 183 -0.25 9.52 6.46
C ALA A 183 0.02 10.14 7.84
N ASP A 184 -0.76 11.14 8.29
CA ASP A 184 -0.67 11.69 9.64
C ASP A 184 -0.97 10.63 10.69
N ARG A 185 -2.03 9.82 10.49
CA ARG A 185 -2.40 8.73 11.39
C ARG A 185 -1.41 7.58 11.37
N ALA A 186 -0.85 7.27 10.21
CA ALA A 186 0.21 6.27 10.12
C ALA A 186 1.44 6.66 10.95
N ARG A 187 1.87 7.93 10.89
CA ARG A 187 2.99 8.43 11.71
C ARG A 187 2.74 8.29 13.22
N ASP A 188 1.49 8.49 13.65
CA ASP A 188 1.10 8.33 15.06
C ASP A 188 1.09 6.86 15.49
N LEU A 189 0.63 5.94 14.62
CA LEU A 189 0.39 4.54 14.98
C LEU A 189 1.59 3.62 14.74
N LEU A 190 2.36 3.83 13.67
CA LEU A 190 3.47 2.93 13.30
C LEU A 190 4.51 2.72 14.42
N PRO A 191 4.85 3.73 15.25
CA PRO A 191 5.74 3.51 16.39
C PRO A 191 5.19 2.57 17.46
N LEU A 192 3.86 2.38 17.51
CA LEU A 192 3.19 1.53 18.48
C LEU A 192 2.98 0.08 18.01
N VAL A 193 3.16 -0.16 16.71
CA VAL A 193 3.03 -1.51 16.11
C VAL A 193 4.36 -2.22 16.25
N GLU A 194 4.40 -3.38 16.88
CA GLU A 194 5.64 -4.14 17.12
C GLU A 194 5.88 -5.24 16.09
N ASP A 195 4.80 -5.89 15.61
CA ASP A 195 4.91 -6.99 14.65
C ASP A 195 5.43 -6.49 13.29
N THR A 196 6.36 -7.23 12.72
CA THR A 196 6.92 -6.97 11.39
C THR A 196 6.48 -7.99 10.33
N GLY A 197 5.70 -8.98 10.72
CA GLY A 197 5.24 -10.09 9.89
C GLY A 197 3.78 -9.96 9.45
N TRP A 198 3.06 -11.07 9.60
CA TRP A 198 1.66 -11.18 9.18
C TRP A 198 0.65 -10.60 10.17
N PHE A 199 1.01 -10.50 11.43
CA PHE A 199 0.14 -9.95 12.47
C PHE A 199 0.11 -8.42 12.46
N PHE A 200 1.05 -7.77 11.77
CA PHE A 200 1.13 -6.32 11.59
C PHE A 200 -0.22 -5.67 11.28
N ASP A 201 -0.96 -6.23 10.32
CA ASP A 201 -2.27 -5.71 9.92
C ASP A 201 -3.29 -5.72 11.06
N THR A 202 -3.32 -6.82 11.80
CA THR A 202 -4.24 -6.99 12.93
C THR A 202 -3.89 -6.03 14.04
N GLU A 203 -2.61 -5.94 14.38
CA GLU A 203 -2.12 -5.06 15.44
C GLU A 203 -2.40 -3.59 15.09
N LEU A 204 -2.07 -3.14 13.88
CA LEU A 204 -2.36 -1.80 13.41
C LEU A 204 -3.86 -1.45 13.54
N LEU A 205 -4.75 -2.37 13.15
CA LEU A 205 -6.19 -2.15 13.22
C LEU A 205 -6.70 -2.09 14.65
N VAL A 206 -6.21 -2.97 15.53
CA VAL A 206 -6.57 -2.98 16.95
C VAL A 206 -6.13 -1.68 17.62
N ILE A 207 -4.91 -1.22 17.36
CA ILE A 207 -4.39 0.04 17.90
C ILE A 207 -5.21 1.22 17.36
N ALA A 208 -5.49 1.24 16.04
CA ALA A 208 -6.30 2.29 15.41
C ALA A 208 -7.70 2.38 16.04
N GLU A 209 -8.37 1.23 16.25
CA GLU A 209 -9.70 1.19 16.85
C GLU A 209 -9.68 1.66 18.32
N ARG A 210 -8.67 1.26 19.10
CA ARG A 210 -8.49 1.71 20.49
C ARG A 210 -8.12 3.18 20.60
N ALA A 211 -7.42 3.73 19.62
CA ALA A 211 -7.15 5.16 19.51
C ALA A 211 -8.37 5.98 19.05
N GLY A 212 -9.52 5.33 18.81
CA GLY A 212 -10.76 5.99 18.40
C GLY A 212 -10.76 6.48 16.96
N LEU A 213 -9.91 5.92 16.09
CA LEU A 213 -9.88 6.28 14.67
C LEU A 213 -11.13 5.77 13.95
N ARG A 214 -11.57 6.56 12.97
CA ARG A 214 -12.71 6.22 12.11
C ARG A 214 -12.24 5.26 11.02
N ILE A 215 -12.65 3.98 11.16
CA ILE A 215 -12.35 2.90 10.20
C ILE A 215 -13.54 2.75 9.25
N HIS A 216 -13.25 2.81 7.93
CA HIS A 216 -14.22 2.66 6.84
C HIS A 216 -14.11 1.28 6.21
#